data_aa9d2d34f1fa4980154ed60291934896
#
_entry.id   aa9d2d34f1fa4980154ed60291934896
#
_cell.length_a   1.000
_cell.length_b   1.000
_cell.length_c   1.000
_cell.angle_alpha   90.00
_cell.angle_beta   90.00
_cell.angle_gamma   90.00
#
_symmetry.space_group_name_H-M   'P 1'
#
loop_
_entity.id
_entity.type
_entity.pdbx_description
1 polymer ?
#
loop_
_entity_poly.entity_id
_entity_poly.type
_entity_poly.pdbx_seq_one_letter_code
_entity_poly.pdbx_strand_id
1 'polypeptide(L)'
;MVHLPTFIARHLLTTAKYYTFRRSISALYITGDKAKKNYAPLQPYMDFEGTLNSLASLEDSIKARGLQINLNEIKAKYEKFNSLQSQIKQAEAERDSVSNKLREITKAGAATKDEIEKLKQSGVELRNHLKTLKTQSYPIEEDFVHSFLSLPNTLHPECPQNNFEKLLYRSPTARCEQQQPTHLAKKDLIRFIKNDRYYLLGTPAEFDVYSMQALTNYFVEKGGFMQMSNPDFVRLVLLEASATPLEHYHLVQEEDKPSEINRAYLTGGATFEGFLGAFARLVVYPTSLPLPCVAAGRSYEIVPNTSGLPDSLFTATQSNAVQTFVATRTAEEAYEQMEKILNLAVDFYKELRIHFRITYADASTLTNAECLRANIEMYSPAEQRYICVGRVSNYSDYVSKRIMFCIRGKNNYAFPHLVGGPVLYTTRLIALLIENGLKLEDCKLLGDREVRDEEGAAGLNEFKDLFK
;
A
#
# COMPACT_ATOMS: atom_id res chain seq x y z
N MET A 1 -50.71 -6.89 4.95
CA MET A 1 -50.19 -5.84 4.07
C MET A 1 -49.63 -4.72 4.93
N VAL A 2 -48.34 -4.71 5.16
CA VAL A 2 -47.61 -3.55 5.72
C VAL A 2 -46.33 -3.44 4.94
N HIS A 3 -46.24 -2.39 4.12
CA HIS A 3 -45.04 -2.04 3.35
C HIS A 3 -43.94 -1.61 4.31
N LEU A 4 -42.82 -2.32 4.32
CA LEU A 4 -41.55 -1.85 4.85
C LEU A 4 -40.80 -1.08 3.76
N PRO A 5 -40.21 0.06 4.05
CA PRO A 5 -39.63 0.93 3.03
C PRO A 5 -38.24 0.46 2.61
N THR A 6 -38.09 0.33 1.30
CA THR A 6 -36.86 0.13 0.52
C THR A 6 -35.90 1.34 0.62
N PHE A 7 -35.47 1.74 1.82
CA PHE A 7 -34.67 2.97 1.98
C PHE A 7 -33.21 2.77 2.46
N ILE A 8 -32.77 1.54 2.75
CA ILE A 8 -31.44 1.31 3.34
C ILE A 8 -30.37 0.89 2.31
N ALA A 9 -30.76 0.50 1.09
CA ALA A 9 -29.82 -0.01 0.09
C ALA A 9 -29.12 1.06 -0.78
N ARG A 10 -29.42 2.35 -0.60
CA ARG A 10 -28.90 3.44 -1.47
C ARG A 10 -27.88 4.38 -0.83
N HIS A 11 -27.44 4.17 0.40
CA HIS A 11 -26.58 5.15 1.10
C HIS A 11 -25.13 4.69 1.36
N LEU A 12 -24.72 3.53 0.86
CA LEU A 12 -23.32 3.08 0.98
C LEU A 12 -22.46 3.33 -0.28
N LEU A 13 -23.01 3.99 -1.29
CA LEU A 13 -22.28 4.40 -2.52
C LEU A 13 -22.04 5.92 -2.59
N THR A 14 -22.21 6.66 -1.51
CA THR A 14 -21.86 8.07 -1.51
C THR A 14 -20.38 8.25 -1.20
N THR A 15 -19.63 8.38 -2.31
CA THR A 15 -18.47 9.26 -2.43
C THR A 15 -17.60 9.34 -1.17
N ALA A 16 -16.61 8.48 -1.08
CA ALA A 16 -15.36 8.89 -0.44
C ALA A 16 -14.89 10.15 -1.20
N LYS A 17 -15.29 11.32 -0.72
CA LYS A 17 -14.64 12.57 -1.07
C LYS A 17 -13.21 12.36 -0.61
N TYR A 18 -12.34 11.96 -1.52
CA TYR A 18 -10.91 12.06 -1.33
C TYR A 18 -10.65 13.54 -1.07
N TYR A 19 -10.56 13.91 0.20
CA TYR A 19 -9.93 15.13 0.58
C TYR A 19 -8.49 14.99 0.12
N THR A 20 -8.22 15.48 -1.08
CA THR A 20 -6.87 15.80 -1.49
C THR A 20 -6.41 16.88 -0.53
N PHE A 21 -5.87 16.46 0.60
CA PHE A 21 -5.04 17.33 1.42
C PHE A 21 -3.92 17.78 0.49
N ARG A 22 -4.01 19.00 -0.04
CA ARG A 22 -2.90 19.63 -0.76
C ARG A 22 -1.77 19.74 0.25
N ARG A 23 -0.95 18.70 0.34
CA ARG A 23 0.26 18.79 1.11
C ARG A 23 1.18 19.78 0.42
N SER A 24 1.68 20.72 1.17
CA SER A 24 2.68 21.66 0.68
C SER A 24 4.02 20.99 0.38
N ILE A 25 4.27 19.79 0.88
CA ILE A 25 5.55 19.06 0.78
C ILE A 25 5.27 17.55 0.68
N SER A 26 5.83 16.88 -0.33
CA SER A 26 5.88 15.41 -0.41
C SER A 26 7.13 14.89 0.30
N ALA A 27 7.01 13.76 1.01
CA ALA A 27 8.17 13.07 1.58
C ALA A 27 8.97 12.30 0.50
N LEU A 28 8.31 11.97 -0.60
CA LEU A 28 8.90 11.21 -1.70
C LEU A 28 9.73 12.07 -2.65
N TYR A 29 9.37 13.34 -2.83
CA TYR A 29 10.06 14.25 -3.73
C TYR A 29 10.14 15.67 -3.18
N ILE A 30 11.38 16.16 -3.02
CA ILE A 30 11.68 17.48 -2.47
C ILE A 30 12.80 18.11 -3.28
N THR A 31 12.66 19.41 -3.60
CA THR A 31 13.64 20.16 -4.39
C THR A 31 14.15 21.40 -3.66
N GLY A 32 15.20 22.01 -4.21
CA GLY A 32 15.72 23.30 -3.82
C GLY A 32 16.25 23.39 -2.39
N ASP A 33 15.98 24.49 -1.73
CA ASP A 33 16.45 24.76 -0.35
C ASP A 33 15.76 23.86 0.69
N LYS A 34 14.55 23.37 0.38
CA LYS A 34 13.87 22.38 1.21
C LYS A 34 14.64 21.05 1.24
N ALA A 35 15.19 20.60 0.09
CA ALA A 35 16.00 19.40 0.00
C ALA A 35 17.32 19.50 0.78
N LYS A 36 17.90 20.70 0.90
CA LYS A 36 19.09 20.94 1.70
C LYS A 36 18.84 20.83 3.20
N LYS A 37 17.62 21.20 3.65
CA LYS A 37 17.22 21.15 5.06
C LYS A 37 16.66 19.79 5.47
N ASN A 38 16.05 19.09 4.53
CA ASN A 38 15.33 17.84 4.74
C ASN A 38 15.90 16.81 3.78
N TYR A 39 16.67 15.86 4.30
CA TYR A 39 17.20 14.78 3.48
C TYR A 39 16.05 13.86 3.00
N ALA A 40 15.76 13.88 1.70
CA ALA A 40 14.85 12.92 1.09
C ALA A 40 15.58 11.59 0.89
N PRO A 41 15.23 10.51 1.62
CA PRO A 41 15.95 9.24 1.55
C PRO A 41 15.73 8.51 0.22
N LEU A 42 14.64 8.81 -0.49
CA LEU A 42 14.27 8.20 -1.76
C LEU A 42 14.23 9.28 -2.86
N GLN A 43 14.65 8.88 -4.05
CA GLN A 43 14.45 9.62 -5.28
C GLN A 43 13.76 8.68 -6.26
N PRO A 44 12.43 8.78 -6.41
CA PRO A 44 11.68 7.84 -7.23
C PRO A 44 12.15 7.91 -8.69
N TYR A 45 12.18 6.76 -9.33
CA TYR A 45 12.35 6.72 -10.78
C TYR A 45 11.06 7.18 -11.46
N MET A 46 11.18 8.19 -12.28
CA MET A 46 10.06 8.81 -12.98
C MET A 46 10.29 8.72 -14.49
N ASP A 47 9.54 7.84 -15.12
CA ASP A 47 9.48 7.73 -16.57
C ASP A 47 8.42 8.67 -17.12
N PHE A 48 8.77 9.95 -17.21
CA PHE A 48 7.86 10.99 -17.69
C PHE A 48 7.46 10.75 -19.15
N GLU A 49 8.43 10.49 -20.03
CA GLU A 49 8.19 10.32 -21.46
C GLU A 49 7.39 9.04 -21.75
N GLY A 50 7.78 7.91 -21.18
CA GLY A 50 7.06 6.64 -21.36
C GLY A 50 5.62 6.72 -20.87
N THR A 51 5.39 7.33 -19.70
CA THR A 51 4.04 7.50 -19.14
C THR A 51 3.18 8.45 -19.96
N LEU A 52 3.74 9.59 -20.41
CA LEU A 52 3.00 10.56 -21.22
C LEU A 52 2.81 10.13 -22.67
N ASN A 53 3.59 9.17 -23.17
CA ASN A 53 3.38 8.57 -24.49
C ASN A 53 2.29 7.48 -24.48
N SER A 54 1.96 6.92 -23.30
CA SER A 54 0.90 5.92 -23.09
C SER A 54 -0.39 6.51 -22.51
N LEU A 55 -0.74 7.75 -22.88
CA LEU A 55 -1.87 8.49 -22.31
C LEU A 55 -3.22 7.76 -22.41
N ALA A 56 -3.47 7.03 -23.51
CA ALA A 56 -4.76 6.35 -23.70
C ALA A 56 -5.05 5.32 -22.59
N SER A 57 -4.08 4.44 -22.29
CA SER A 57 -4.26 3.43 -21.22
C SER A 57 -4.35 4.04 -19.82
N LEU A 58 -3.67 5.17 -19.63
CA LEU A 58 -3.75 5.92 -18.37
C LEU A 58 -5.11 6.62 -18.23
N GLU A 59 -5.64 7.19 -19.32
CA GLU A 59 -6.96 7.81 -19.37
C GLU A 59 -8.06 6.79 -19.07
N ASP A 60 -7.98 5.61 -19.67
CA ASP A 60 -8.88 4.50 -19.37
C ASP A 60 -8.81 4.08 -17.90
N SER A 61 -7.61 4.00 -17.33
CA SER A 61 -7.41 3.68 -15.92
C SER A 61 -8.01 4.74 -14.99
N ILE A 62 -7.84 6.02 -15.29
CA ILE A 62 -8.40 7.14 -14.53
C ILE A 62 -9.93 7.10 -14.57
N LYS A 63 -10.49 6.90 -15.77
CA LYS A 63 -11.94 6.80 -15.99
C LYS A 63 -12.55 5.61 -15.25
N ALA A 64 -11.96 4.42 -15.40
CA ALA A 64 -12.45 3.20 -14.75
C ALA A 64 -12.43 3.30 -13.22
N ARG A 65 -11.47 4.04 -12.64
CA ARG A 65 -11.37 4.30 -11.20
C ARG A 65 -12.29 5.43 -10.72
N GLY A 66 -12.92 6.19 -11.62
CA GLY A 66 -13.73 7.37 -11.28
C GLY A 66 -12.92 8.55 -10.74
N LEU A 67 -11.62 8.61 -11.05
CA LEU A 67 -10.74 9.68 -10.57
C LEU A 67 -10.93 10.98 -11.36
N GLN A 68 -10.80 12.11 -10.67
CA GLN A 68 -10.88 13.45 -11.28
C GLN A 68 -9.47 13.99 -11.51
N ILE A 69 -8.76 13.45 -12.51
CA ILE A 69 -7.40 13.86 -12.87
C ILE A 69 -7.41 14.43 -14.29
N ASN A 70 -6.90 15.65 -14.46
CA ASN A 70 -6.79 16.30 -15.76
C ASN A 70 -5.41 16.05 -16.37
N LEU A 71 -5.32 15.08 -17.29
CA LEU A 71 -4.06 14.74 -17.96
C LEU A 71 -3.50 15.88 -18.81
N ASN A 72 -4.37 16.70 -19.42
CA ASN A 72 -3.92 17.86 -20.22
C ASN A 72 -3.20 18.90 -19.35
N GLU A 73 -3.67 19.11 -18.12
CA GLU A 73 -3.00 19.98 -17.15
C GLU A 73 -1.60 19.45 -16.79
N ILE A 74 -1.50 18.14 -16.53
CA ILE A 74 -0.21 17.51 -16.21
C ILE A 74 0.75 17.58 -17.39
N LYS A 75 0.26 17.38 -18.62
CA LYS A 75 1.04 17.56 -19.83
C LYS A 75 1.55 18.98 -20.00
N ALA A 76 0.69 19.99 -19.78
CA ALA A 76 1.10 21.40 -19.85
C ALA A 76 2.16 21.74 -18.79
N LYS A 77 2.05 21.18 -17.57
CA LYS A 77 3.09 21.30 -16.53
C LYS A 77 4.40 20.67 -16.96
N TYR A 78 4.36 19.50 -17.60
CA TYR A 78 5.54 18.83 -18.15
C TYR A 78 6.23 19.64 -19.23
N GLU A 79 5.48 20.17 -20.19
CA GLU A 79 6.00 21.02 -21.27
C GLU A 79 6.70 22.26 -20.71
N LYS A 80 6.09 22.92 -19.71
CA LYS A 80 6.67 24.06 -19.01
C LYS A 80 7.97 23.68 -18.28
N PHE A 81 7.98 22.53 -17.58
CA PHE A 81 9.17 22.00 -16.92
C PHE A 81 10.29 21.73 -17.93
N ASN A 82 10.00 21.02 -19.04
CA ASN A 82 10.96 20.68 -20.09
C ASN A 82 11.55 21.91 -20.77
N SER A 83 10.71 22.92 -21.06
CA SER A 83 11.19 24.17 -21.63
C SER A 83 12.22 24.84 -20.72
N LEU A 84 11.95 24.88 -19.42
CA LEU A 84 12.87 25.48 -18.45
C LEU A 84 14.15 24.63 -18.26
N GLN A 85 14.04 23.31 -18.25
CA GLN A 85 15.21 22.41 -18.22
C GLN A 85 16.08 22.59 -19.45
N SER A 86 15.50 22.80 -20.63
CA SER A 86 16.24 23.08 -21.87
C SER A 86 17.00 24.41 -21.78
N GLN A 87 16.37 25.47 -21.23
CA GLN A 87 17.04 26.75 -20.99
C GLN A 87 18.22 26.62 -20.02
N ILE A 88 18.05 25.84 -18.93
CA ILE A 88 19.11 25.56 -17.96
C ILE A 88 20.27 24.85 -18.64
N LYS A 89 20.00 23.77 -19.41
CA LYS A 89 21.04 23.02 -20.15
C LYS A 89 21.79 23.91 -21.14
N GLN A 90 21.08 24.78 -21.86
CA GLN A 90 21.71 25.72 -22.80
C GLN A 90 22.63 26.70 -22.06
N ALA A 91 22.16 27.32 -20.98
CA ALA A 91 22.95 28.25 -20.18
C ALA A 91 24.16 27.56 -19.50
N GLU A 92 24.03 26.28 -19.11
CA GLU A 92 25.17 25.48 -18.62
C GLU A 92 26.21 25.23 -19.70
N ALA A 93 25.80 24.88 -20.92
CA ALA A 93 26.68 24.68 -22.06
C ALA A 93 27.42 25.98 -22.44
N GLU A 94 26.71 27.12 -22.44
CA GLU A 94 27.33 28.43 -22.67
C GLU A 94 28.36 28.79 -21.60
N ARG A 95 28.05 28.59 -20.32
CA ARG A 95 28.99 28.78 -19.21
C ARG A 95 30.23 27.93 -19.36
N ASP A 96 30.08 26.65 -19.70
CA ASP A 96 31.20 25.71 -19.87
C ASP A 96 32.05 26.09 -21.08
N SER A 97 31.44 26.56 -22.17
CA SER A 97 32.15 27.12 -23.33
C SER A 97 33.00 28.34 -22.95
N VAL A 98 32.42 29.31 -22.23
CA VAL A 98 33.14 30.51 -21.74
C VAL A 98 34.28 30.12 -20.80
N SER A 99 34.04 29.15 -19.89
CA SER A 99 35.08 28.64 -18.96
C SER A 99 36.23 27.97 -19.71
N ASN A 100 35.96 27.16 -20.75
CA ASN A 100 36.99 26.52 -21.56
C ASN A 100 37.79 27.54 -22.38
N LYS A 101 37.11 28.51 -23.03
CA LYS A 101 37.79 29.60 -23.74
C LYS A 101 38.69 30.41 -22.82
N LEU A 102 38.27 30.73 -21.61
CA LEU A 102 39.10 31.43 -20.63
C LEU A 102 40.30 30.63 -20.24
N ARG A 103 40.20 29.31 -20.06
CA ARG A 103 41.35 28.42 -19.76
C ARG A 103 42.35 28.36 -20.91
N GLU A 104 41.88 28.24 -22.16
CA GLU A 104 42.71 28.17 -23.35
C GLU A 104 43.50 29.46 -23.55
N ILE A 105 42.83 30.60 -23.46
CA ILE A 105 43.46 31.92 -23.64
C ILE A 105 44.47 32.19 -22.52
N THR A 106 44.15 31.82 -21.28
CA THR A 106 45.05 31.97 -20.15
C THR A 106 46.30 31.09 -20.30
N LYS A 107 46.16 29.89 -20.87
CA LYS A 107 47.31 28.98 -21.14
C LYS A 107 48.17 29.47 -22.31
N ALA A 108 47.57 30.01 -23.33
CA ALA A 108 48.25 30.51 -24.52
C ALA A 108 49.06 31.78 -24.31
N GLY A 109 48.80 32.52 -23.23
CA GLY A 109 49.51 33.76 -22.90
C GLY A 109 49.32 34.93 -23.91
N ALA A 110 48.41 34.81 -24.88
CA ALA A 110 48.29 35.72 -26.04
C ALA A 110 47.11 36.71 -25.94
N ALA A 111 46.36 36.68 -24.82
CA ALA A 111 45.14 37.50 -24.69
C ALA A 111 45.41 38.89 -24.07
N THR A 112 44.68 39.85 -24.51
CA THR A 112 44.63 41.19 -23.88
C THR A 112 43.92 41.12 -22.53
N LYS A 113 44.31 41.99 -21.58
CA LYS A 113 43.66 42.09 -20.27
C LYS A 113 42.16 42.30 -20.41
N ASP A 114 41.76 43.10 -21.40
CA ASP A 114 40.35 43.41 -21.67
C ASP A 114 39.53 42.22 -22.15
N GLU A 115 40.11 41.32 -22.94
CA GLU A 115 39.41 40.07 -23.37
C GLU A 115 39.19 39.12 -22.22
N ILE A 116 40.23 38.98 -21.35
CA ILE A 116 40.12 38.13 -20.14
C ILE A 116 39.02 38.71 -19.20
N GLU A 117 38.99 40.00 -19.03
CA GLU A 117 37.99 40.64 -18.15
C GLU A 117 36.55 40.50 -18.70
N LYS A 118 36.33 40.68 -20.00
CA LYS A 118 35.03 40.44 -20.66
C LYS A 118 34.55 38.99 -20.48
N LEU A 119 35.44 37.98 -20.66
CA LEU A 119 35.06 36.57 -20.47
C LEU A 119 34.75 36.26 -19.01
N LYS A 120 35.48 36.84 -18.06
CA LYS A 120 35.20 36.71 -16.63
C LYS A 120 33.84 37.28 -16.29
N GLN A 121 33.54 38.51 -16.79
CA GLN A 121 32.23 39.15 -16.57
C GLN A 121 31.08 38.36 -17.18
N SER A 122 31.22 37.88 -18.42
CA SER A 122 30.23 36.95 -19.04
C SER A 122 30.04 35.67 -18.22
N GLY A 123 31.12 35.11 -17.68
CA GLY A 123 31.02 33.93 -16.78
C GLY A 123 30.27 34.22 -15.48
N VAL A 124 30.40 35.44 -14.92
CA VAL A 124 29.63 35.87 -13.73
C VAL A 124 28.16 36.08 -14.07
N GLU A 125 27.86 36.74 -15.19
CA GLU A 125 26.50 36.95 -15.67
C GLU A 125 25.76 35.64 -15.93
N LEU A 126 26.40 34.68 -16.63
CA LEU A 126 25.85 33.33 -16.87
C LEU A 126 25.63 32.56 -15.57
N ARG A 127 26.53 32.69 -14.58
CA ARG A 127 26.34 32.08 -13.27
C ARG A 127 25.13 32.64 -12.53
N ASN A 128 24.95 33.97 -12.56
CA ASN A 128 23.79 34.63 -11.95
C ASN A 128 22.51 34.27 -12.69
N HIS A 129 22.52 34.22 -14.02
CA HIS A 129 21.38 33.77 -14.83
C HIS A 129 21.01 32.34 -14.52
N LEU A 130 21.96 31.41 -14.47
CA LEU A 130 21.73 30.01 -14.06
C LEU A 130 21.14 29.90 -12.66
N LYS A 131 21.63 30.70 -11.71
CA LYS A 131 21.08 30.71 -10.36
C LYS A 131 19.60 31.13 -10.37
N THR A 132 19.25 32.13 -11.16
CA THR A 132 17.87 32.62 -11.30
C THR A 132 16.99 31.53 -11.94
N LEU A 133 17.44 30.95 -13.08
CA LEU A 133 16.68 29.87 -13.75
C LEU A 133 16.45 28.67 -12.83
N LYS A 134 17.48 28.20 -12.10
CA LYS A 134 17.35 27.09 -11.14
C LYS A 134 16.40 27.44 -9.99
N THR A 135 16.43 28.67 -9.49
CA THR A 135 15.49 29.10 -8.44
C THR A 135 14.05 29.12 -8.96
N GLN A 136 13.83 29.53 -10.21
CA GLN A 136 12.51 29.52 -10.86
C GLN A 136 12.04 28.10 -11.21
N SER A 137 12.97 27.14 -11.46
CA SER A 137 12.62 25.77 -11.82
C SER A 137 12.05 24.98 -10.65
N TYR A 138 12.52 25.19 -9.42
CA TYR A 138 12.11 24.41 -8.26
C TYR A 138 10.59 24.33 -8.02
N PRO A 139 9.85 25.45 -7.98
CA PRO A 139 8.40 25.36 -7.77
C PRO A 139 7.66 24.74 -8.95
N ILE A 140 8.16 24.91 -10.18
CA ILE A 140 7.57 24.34 -11.39
C ILE A 140 7.80 22.82 -11.40
N GLU A 141 9.01 22.40 -11.09
CA GLU A 141 9.38 20.99 -10.95
C GLU A 141 8.57 20.31 -9.85
N GLU A 142 8.48 20.92 -8.66
CA GLU A 142 7.72 20.39 -7.53
C GLU A 142 6.23 20.22 -7.87
N ASP A 143 5.59 21.23 -8.48
CA ASP A 143 4.19 21.17 -8.89
C ASP A 143 3.93 20.10 -9.96
N PHE A 144 4.82 20.01 -10.96
CA PHE A 144 4.73 18.96 -11.99
C PHE A 144 4.91 17.56 -11.38
N VAL A 145 5.97 17.33 -10.61
CA VAL A 145 6.30 16.02 -10.05
C VAL A 145 5.22 15.55 -9.08
N HIS A 146 4.68 16.42 -8.24
CA HIS A 146 3.56 16.06 -7.36
C HIS A 146 2.33 15.63 -8.16
N SER A 147 2.02 16.36 -9.25
CA SER A 147 0.93 15.97 -10.14
C SER A 147 1.18 14.63 -10.82
N PHE A 148 2.42 14.38 -11.24
CA PHE A 148 2.83 13.11 -11.86
C PHE A 148 2.77 11.94 -10.85
N LEU A 149 3.25 12.12 -9.63
CA LEU A 149 3.21 11.08 -8.59
C LEU A 149 1.79 10.74 -8.13
N SER A 150 0.80 11.62 -8.36
CA SER A 150 -0.60 11.34 -8.08
C SER A 150 -1.28 10.47 -9.13
N LEU A 151 -0.64 10.21 -10.27
CA LEU A 151 -1.18 9.34 -11.32
C LEU A 151 -1.32 7.91 -10.81
N PRO A 152 -2.45 7.24 -11.16
CA PRO A 152 -2.64 5.84 -10.82
C PRO A 152 -1.81 4.91 -11.70
N ASN A 153 -1.64 3.69 -11.23
CA ASN A 153 -1.11 2.60 -12.02
C ASN A 153 -2.04 2.24 -13.17
N THR A 154 -1.50 1.73 -14.26
CA THR A 154 -2.29 1.18 -15.37
C THR A 154 -3.00 -0.08 -14.92
N LEU A 155 -4.29 -0.22 -15.25
CA LEU A 155 -5.07 -1.39 -14.88
C LEU A 155 -4.62 -2.63 -15.65
N HIS A 156 -4.64 -3.77 -14.95
CA HIS A 156 -4.44 -5.07 -15.59
C HIS A 156 -5.63 -5.41 -16.48
N PRO A 157 -5.46 -6.10 -17.61
CA PRO A 157 -6.56 -6.47 -18.52
C PRO A 157 -7.70 -7.26 -17.85
N GLU A 158 -7.36 -8.08 -16.84
CA GLU A 158 -8.34 -8.85 -16.05
C GLU A 158 -9.08 -8.03 -14.98
N CYS A 159 -8.75 -6.74 -14.80
CA CYS A 159 -9.40 -5.92 -13.79
C CYS A 159 -10.84 -5.58 -14.19
N PRO A 160 -11.84 -5.97 -13.38
CA PRO A 160 -13.23 -5.63 -13.65
C PRO A 160 -13.47 -4.11 -13.58
N GLN A 161 -14.46 -3.64 -14.35
CA GLN A 161 -14.85 -2.24 -14.44
C GLN A 161 -16.37 -2.11 -14.36
N ASN A 162 -16.87 -0.87 -14.20
CA ASN A 162 -18.30 -0.55 -14.21
C ASN A 162 -19.10 -1.17 -13.05
N ASN A 163 -18.55 -1.13 -11.84
CA ASN A 163 -19.13 -1.70 -10.61
C ASN A 163 -19.39 -3.22 -10.71
N PHE A 164 -18.53 -3.91 -11.39
CA PHE A 164 -18.59 -5.35 -11.56
C PHE A 164 -17.46 -6.06 -10.80
N GLU A 165 -17.79 -7.15 -10.11
CA GLU A 165 -16.83 -8.08 -9.47
C GLU A 165 -16.78 -9.38 -10.27
N LYS A 166 -15.58 -9.81 -10.67
CA LYS A 166 -15.41 -11.10 -11.37
C LYS A 166 -15.18 -12.22 -10.36
N LEU A 167 -16.11 -13.17 -10.31
CA LEU A 167 -15.97 -14.36 -9.47
C LEU A 167 -14.88 -15.28 -10.04
N LEU A 168 -13.87 -15.61 -9.21
CA LEU A 168 -12.79 -16.53 -9.54
C LEU A 168 -13.03 -17.92 -8.94
N TYR A 169 -13.46 -17.95 -7.69
CA TYR A 169 -13.69 -19.18 -6.94
C TYR A 169 -14.88 -19.03 -5.99
N ARG A 170 -15.62 -20.12 -5.80
CA ARG A 170 -16.66 -20.25 -4.76
C ARG A 170 -16.55 -21.63 -4.12
N SER A 171 -16.51 -21.65 -2.79
CA SER A 171 -16.51 -22.93 -2.06
C SER A 171 -17.82 -23.69 -2.29
N PRO A 172 -17.77 -25.03 -2.29
CA PRO A 172 -18.97 -25.86 -2.42
C PRO A 172 -19.86 -25.84 -1.17
N THR A 173 -19.34 -25.36 -0.04
CA THR A 173 -20.07 -25.26 1.22
C THR A 173 -21.28 -24.33 1.08
N ALA A 174 -22.46 -24.75 1.54
CA ALA A 174 -23.65 -23.93 1.53
C ALA A 174 -23.51 -22.72 2.48
N ARG A 175 -24.27 -21.67 2.23
CA ARG A 175 -24.39 -20.54 3.16
C ARG A 175 -25.15 -20.99 4.39
N CYS A 176 -24.66 -20.57 5.57
CA CYS A 176 -25.39 -20.73 6.81
C CYS A 176 -26.65 -19.84 6.84
N GLU A 177 -27.66 -20.27 7.59
CA GLU A 177 -28.84 -19.45 7.86
C GLU A 177 -28.49 -18.28 8.78
N GLN A 178 -29.43 -17.34 8.91
CA GLN A 178 -29.26 -16.14 9.74
C GLN A 178 -28.91 -16.51 11.19
N GLN A 179 -27.85 -15.91 11.71
CA GLN A 179 -27.35 -16.10 13.07
C GLN A 179 -27.24 -14.76 13.80
N GLN A 180 -27.02 -14.83 15.12
CA GLN A 180 -26.73 -13.63 15.91
C GLN A 180 -25.32 -13.10 15.61
N PRO A 181 -25.13 -11.78 15.64
CA PRO A 181 -23.79 -11.18 15.57
C PRO A 181 -22.85 -11.71 16.66
N THR A 182 -21.57 -11.79 16.36
CA THR A 182 -20.53 -12.36 17.24
C THR A 182 -20.52 -11.79 18.65
N HIS A 183 -20.67 -10.46 18.79
CA HIS A 183 -20.65 -9.79 20.09
C HIS A 183 -21.85 -10.16 21.00
N LEU A 184 -22.97 -10.59 20.40
CA LEU A 184 -24.12 -11.11 21.16
C LEU A 184 -23.97 -12.59 21.50
N ALA A 185 -23.39 -13.37 20.57
CA ALA A 185 -23.20 -14.80 20.75
C ALA A 185 -22.10 -15.16 21.76
N LYS A 186 -21.06 -14.35 21.89
CA LYS A 186 -19.88 -14.61 22.73
C LYS A 186 -19.49 -13.39 23.59
N LYS A 187 -20.46 -12.69 24.15
CA LYS A 187 -20.26 -11.47 24.98
C LYS A 187 -19.32 -11.67 26.18
N ASP A 188 -19.21 -12.88 26.69
CA ASP A 188 -18.31 -13.19 27.81
C ASP A 188 -16.86 -13.39 27.40
N LEU A 189 -16.61 -13.69 26.12
CA LEU A 189 -15.27 -13.97 25.57
C LEU A 189 -14.75 -12.86 24.66
N ILE A 190 -15.65 -12.00 24.17
CA ILE A 190 -15.32 -10.86 23.30
C ILE A 190 -15.89 -9.61 23.93
N ARG A 191 -15.01 -8.73 24.40
CA ARG A 191 -15.39 -7.51 25.10
C ARG A 191 -14.93 -6.28 24.33
N PHE A 192 -15.87 -5.41 23.98
CA PHE A 192 -15.60 -4.14 23.32
C PHE A 192 -15.44 -3.01 24.34
N ILE A 193 -14.43 -2.14 24.14
CA ILE A 193 -14.32 -0.85 24.84
C ILE A 193 -15.05 0.22 24.04
N LYS A 194 -14.91 0.13 22.71
CA LYS A 194 -15.56 0.92 21.67
C LYS A 194 -15.79 0.01 20.49
N ASN A 195 -16.61 0.44 19.54
CA ASN A 195 -16.90 -0.30 18.32
C ASN A 195 -15.66 -0.71 17.48
N ASP A 196 -14.51 -0.10 17.74
CA ASP A 196 -13.24 -0.34 17.05
C ASP A 196 -12.14 -0.99 17.92
N ARG A 197 -12.39 -1.17 19.24
CA ARG A 197 -11.43 -1.70 20.22
C ARG A 197 -12.02 -2.79 21.07
N TYR A 198 -11.30 -3.90 21.19
CA TYR A 198 -11.80 -5.13 21.78
C TYR A 198 -10.74 -5.85 22.62
N TYR A 199 -11.22 -6.73 23.49
CA TYR A 199 -10.44 -7.81 24.11
C TYR A 199 -11.01 -9.15 23.65
N LEU A 200 -10.13 -10.11 23.38
CA LEU A 200 -10.47 -11.53 23.25
C LEU A 200 -10.02 -12.25 24.50
N LEU A 201 -10.84 -13.16 25.01
CA LEU A 201 -10.58 -13.93 26.24
C LEU A 201 -10.70 -15.42 25.90
N GLY A 202 -9.87 -16.26 26.56
CA GLY A 202 -9.92 -17.72 26.39
C GLY A 202 -9.74 -18.15 24.93
N THR A 203 -10.57 -19.05 24.45
CA THR A 203 -10.45 -19.68 23.12
C THR A 203 -10.36 -18.68 21.95
N PRO A 204 -11.13 -17.58 21.88
CA PRO A 204 -10.92 -16.57 20.85
C PRO A 204 -9.51 -15.95 20.86
N ALA A 205 -8.94 -15.69 22.06
CA ALA A 205 -7.59 -15.15 22.18
C ALA A 205 -6.53 -16.15 21.71
N GLU A 206 -6.70 -17.40 22.05
CA GLU A 206 -5.83 -18.47 21.60
C GLU A 206 -5.93 -18.65 20.08
N PHE A 207 -7.15 -18.70 19.54
CA PHE A 207 -7.39 -18.83 18.12
C PHE A 207 -6.78 -17.66 17.30
N ASP A 208 -6.82 -16.44 17.83
CA ASP A 208 -6.19 -15.26 17.22
C ASP A 208 -4.69 -15.47 16.93
N VAL A 209 -3.96 -16.06 17.88
CA VAL A 209 -2.53 -16.32 17.73
C VAL A 209 -2.27 -17.54 16.84
N TYR A 210 -2.99 -18.64 17.09
CA TYR A 210 -2.73 -19.90 16.40
C TYR A 210 -3.15 -19.90 14.94
N SER A 211 -4.26 -19.26 14.60
CA SER A 211 -4.68 -19.15 13.19
C SER A 211 -3.69 -18.36 12.35
N MET A 212 -3.13 -17.31 12.92
CA MET A 212 -2.05 -16.53 12.30
C MET A 212 -0.81 -17.42 12.07
N GLN A 213 -0.38 -18.16 13.10
CA GLN A 213 0.79 -19.03 13.00
C GLN A 213 0.57 -20.19 12.01
N ALA A 214 -0.61 -20.81 12.04
CA ALA A 214 -0.94 -21.92 11.14
C ALA A 214 -0.89 -21.51 9.67
N LEU A 215 -1.47 -20.35 9.32
CA LEU A 215 -1.42 -19.87 7.94
C LEU A 215 0.00 -19.47 7.54
N THR A 216 0.76 -18.84 8.43
CA THR A 216 2.16 -18.48 8.16
C THR A 216 2.99 -19.72 7.87
N ASN A 217 2.90 -20.75 8.71
CA ASN A 217 3.59 -22.03 8.50
C ASN A 217 3.17 -22.68 7.18
N TYR A 218 1.88 -22.63 6.85
CA TYR A 218 1.36 -23.16 5.59
C TYR A 218 1.99 -22.48 4.38
N PHE A 219 2.11 -21.15 4.38
CA PHE A 219 2.79 -20.40 3.31
C PHE A 219 4.29 -20.71 3.23
N VAL A 220 4.96 -20.90 4.38
CA VAL A 220 6.38 -21.28 4.42
C VAL A 220 6.57 -22.70 3.87
N GLU A 221 5.83 -23.67 4.38
CA GLU A 221 6.04 -25.09 4.08
C GLU A 221 5.51 -25.49 2.69
N LYS A 222 4.33 -25.04 2.32
CA LYS A 222 3.69 -25.40 1.04
C LYS A 222 3.98 -24.39 -0.07
N GLY A 223 4.11 -23.12 0.30
CA GLY A 223 4.34 -22.04 -0.66
C GLY A 223 5.79 -21.76 -0.95
N GLY A 224 6.71 -22.15 -0.04
CA GLY A 224 8.13 -21.81 -0.13
C GLY A 224 8.41 -20.34 0.18
N PHE A 225 7.58 -19.69 1.01
CA PHE A 225 7.76 -18.31 1.40
C PHE A 225 8.80 -18.18 2.51
N MET A 226 9.64 -17.14 2.42
CA MET A 226 10.55 -16.74 3.48
C MET A 226 9.79 -15.96 4.54
N GLN A 227 9.82 -16.41 5.79
CA GLN A 227 9.23 -15.64 6.89
C GLN A 227 10.07 -14.42 7.23
N MET A 228 9.42 -13.26 7.34
CA MET A 228 10.03 -12.01 7.75
C MET A 228 9.32 -11.43 8.98
N SER A 229 10.06 -10.69 9.78
CA SER A 229 9.52 -9.86 10.86
C SER A 229 9.78 -8.40 10.53
N ASN A 230 8.73 -7.65 10.31
CA ASN A 230 8.79 -6.25 9.91
C ASN A 230 8.55 -5.32 11.11
N PRO A 231 9.01 -4.06 11.06
CA PRO A 231 8.70 -3.07 12.08
C PRO A 231 7.22 -2.66 12.03
N ASP A 232 6.66 -2.30 13.17
CA ASP A 232 5.27 -1.82 13.28
C ASP A 232 5.10 -0.37 12.81
N PHE A 233 6.20 0.37 12.71
CA PHE A 233 6.21 1.78 12.32
C PHE A 233 6.79 1.95 10.94
N VAL A 234 6.09 2.71 10.10
CA VAL A 234 6.50 3.02 8.74
C VAL A 234 6.58 4.52 8.53
N ARG A 235 7.64 4.98 7.86
CA ARG A 235 7.79 6.41 7.53
C ARG A 235 6.84 6.83 6.42
N LEU A 236 6.39 8.09 6.47
CA LEU A 236 5.53 8.72 5.48
C LEU A 236 5.96 8.47 4.04
N VAL A 237 7.27 8.50 3.75
CA VAL A 237 7.81 8.29 2.41
C VAL A 237 7.42 6.93 1.81
N LEU A 238 7.28 5.88 2.62
CA LEU A 238 6.89 4.55 2.15
C LEU A 238 5.38 4.45 1.90
N LEU A 239 4.55 5.15 2.70
CA LEU A 239 3.11 5.27 2.47
C LEU A 239 2.80 6.07 1.20
N GLU A 240 3.56 7.13 0.94
CA GLU A 240 3.45 7.88 -0.33
C GLU A 240 3.92 7.04 -1.53
N ALA A 241 4.97 6.22 -1.36
CA ALA A 241 5.45 5.33 -2.41
C ALA A 241 4.44 4.25 -2.80
N SER A 242 3.71 3.69 -1.82
CA SER A 242 2.61 2.73 -2.04
C SER A 242 1.28 3.39 -2.40
N ALA A 243 1.24 4.72 -2.48
CA ALA A 243 0.01 5.49 -2.69
C ALA A 243 -1.11 5.11 -1.70
N THR A 244 -0.74 4.73 -0.48
CA THR A 244 -1.68 4.35 0.58
C THR A 244 -2.29 5.60 1.20
N PRO A 245 -3.64 5.68 1.33
CA PRO A 245 -4.30 6.78 2.00
C PRO A 245 -3.85 6.87 3.46
N LEU A 246 -3.42 8.04 3.90
CA LEU A 246 -2.83 8.21 5.23
C LEU A 246 -3.83 8.11 6.37
N GLU A 247 -5.10 8.38 6.07
CA GLU A 247 -6.23 8.20 6.97
C GLU A 247 -6.46 6.74 7.38
N HIS A 248 -5.83 5.78 6.69
CA HIS A 248 -5.89 4.37 7.06
C HIS A 248 -5.00 4.03 8.26
N TYR A 249 -4.08 4.91 8.66
CA TYR A 249 -3.12 4.62 9.72
C TYR A 249 -3.02 5.73 10.76
N HIS A 250 -2.65 5.36 11.97
CA HIS A 250 -2.43 6.31 13.06
C HIS A 250 -1.07 6.99 12.91
N LEU A 251 -1.08 8.32 12.91
CA LEU A 251 0.13 9.11 13.00
C LEU A 251 0.74 8.95 14.40
N VAL A 252 2.03 8.60 14.46
CA VAL A 252 2.80 8.59 15.69
C VAL A 252 3.44 9.96 15.86
N GLN A 253 3.11 10.64 16.96
CA GLN A 253 3.63 11.96 17.26
C GLN A 253 5.01 11.84 17.90
N GLU A 254 6.05 12.40 17.27
CA GLU A 254 7.38 12.55 17.88
C GLU A 254 7.43 13.89 18.65
N GLU A 255 7.92 13.85 19.91
CA GLU A 255 7.78 14.98 20.86
C GLU A 255 8.62 16.23 20.51
N ASP A 256 9.77 16.11 19.87
CA ASP A 256 10.74 17.22 19.91
C ASP A 256 10.88 18.11 18.68
N LYS A 257 10.42 17.79 17.52
CA LYS A 257 10.24 18.65 16.33
C LYS A 257 9.60 17.84 15.21
N PRO A 258 8.31 17.91 15.00
CA PRO A 258 7.68 17.19 13.91
C PRO A 258 8.18 17.71 12.56
N SER A 259 9.09 16.98 11.95
CA SER A 259 9.38 17.18 10.53
C SER A 259 8.15 16.70 9.75
N GLU A 260 7.57 17.55 8.92
CA GLU A 260 6.43 17.16 8.07
C GLU A 260 6.75 15.97 7.16
N ILE A 261 8.01 15.71 6.90
CA ILE A 261 8.52 14.71 5.97
C ILE A 261 8.89 13.39 6.67
N ASN A 262 9.40 13.48 7.90
CA ASN A 262 9.89 12.31 8.66
C ASN A 262 8.84 11.72 9.61
N ARG A 263 7.55 11.98 9.35
CA ARG A 263 6.45 11.42 10.15
C ARG A 263 6.45 9.90 10.09
N ALA A 264 6.22 9.27 11.23
CA ALA A 264 6.01 7.84 11.38
C ALA A 264 4.53 7.53 11.58
N TYR A 265 4.11 6.41 11.04
CA TYR A 265 2.75 5.89 11.15
C TYR A 265 2.78 4.50 11.73
N LEU A 266 1.84 4.19 12.61
CA LEU A 266 1.63 2.86 13.15
C LEU A 266 0.81 2.04 12.14
N THR A 267 1.49 1.13 11.43
CA THR A 267 0.87 0.26 10.42
C THR A 267 0.74 -1.18 10.91
N GLY A 268 1.69 -1.61 11.72
CA GLY A 268 1.90 -2.99 12.11
C GLY A 268 2.83 -3.76 11.15
N GLY A 269 3.51 -4.76 11.67
CA GLY A 269 4.49 -5.53 10.91
C GLY A 269 3.87 -6.43 9.83
N ALA A 270 2.58 -6.77 9.94
CA ALA A 270 1.87 -7.55 8.95
C ALA A 270 1.13 -6.67 7.94
N THR A 271 1.86 -5.72 7.31
CA THR A 271 1.36 -4.83 6.26
C THR A 271 2.30 -4.81 5.06
N PHE A 272 1.78 -4.46 3.89
CA PHE A 272 2.59 -4.36 2.67
C PHE A 272 3.70 -3.31 2.83
N GLU A 273 3.39 -2.19 3.43
CA GLU A 273 4.31 -1.08 3.69
C GLU A 273 5.45 -1.46 4.63
N GLY A 274 5.21 -2.41 5.55
CA GLY A 274 6.24 -2.95 6.44
C GLY A 274 7.41 -3.61 5.69
N PHE A 275 7.14 -4.24 4.54
CA PHE A 275 8.18 -4.82 3.69
C PHE A 275 8.97 -3.76 2.92
N LEU A 276 8.33 -2.66 2.53
CA LEU A 276 8.94 -1.67 1.64
C LEU A 276 10.22 -1.06 2.22
N GLY A 277 10.29 -0.94 3.56
CA GLY A 277 11.48 -0.43 4.24
C GLY A 277 12.72 -1.30 4.02
N ALA A 278 12.55 -2.62 3.98
CA ALA A 278 13.64 -3.58 3.75
C ALA A 278 14.13 -3.57 2.29
N PHE A 279 13.24 -3.26 1.35
CA PHE A 279 13.55 -3.29 -0.09
C PHE A 279 13.87 -1.91 -0.69
N ALA A 280 13.68 -0.83 0.06
CA ALA A 280 13.97 0.51 -0.42
C ALA A 280 15.45 0.67 -0.81
N ARG A 281 15.72 1.13 -2.05
CA ARG A 281 17.04 1.30 -2.65
C ARG A 281 17.84 -0.01 -2.81
N LEU A 282 17.20 -1.16 -2.66
CA LEU A 282 17.84 -2.45 -2.84
C LEU A 282 18.02 -2.77 -4.34
N VAL A 283 19.18 -3.32 -4.68
CA VAL A 283 19.46 -3.85 -6.03
C VAL A 283 19.66 -5.36 -5.92
N VAL A 284 18.79 -6.13 -6.54
CA VAL A 284 18.85 -7.60 -6.53
C VAL A 284 19.31 -8.17 -7.88
N TYR A 285 19.83 -9.36 -7.86
CA TYR A 285 20.15 -10.08 -9.09
C TYR A 285 18.88 -10.71 -9.68
N PRO A 286 18.75 -10.85 -11.02
CA PRO A 286 17.62 -11.52 -11.63
C PRO A 286 17.41 -12.95 -11.14
N THR A 287 18.48 -13.64 -10.75
CA THR A 287 18.44 -15.01 -10.21
C THR A 287 17.87 -15.11 -8.79
N SER A 288 17.76 -13.98 -8.08
CA SER A 288 17.15 -13.93 -6.74
C SER A 288 15.62 -13.77 -6.80
N LEU A 289 15.04 -13.70 -7.98
CA LEU A 289 13.60 -13.55 -8.20
C LEU A 289 13.01 -14.84 -8.83
N PRO A 290 11.79 -15.23 -8.50
CA PRO A 290 10.87 -14.54 -7.58
C PRO A 290 11.32 -14.63 -6.12
N LEU A 291 11.03 -13.56 -5.35
CA LEU A 291 11.34 -13.47 -3.92
C LEU A 291 10.03 -13.47 -3.10
N PRO A 292 9.51 -14.64 -2.70
CA PRO A 292 8.29 -14.74 -1.91
C PRO A 292 8.62 -14.56 -0.41
N CYS A 293 7.94 -13.62 0.25
CA CYS A 293 8.04 -13.34 1.67
C CYS A 293 6.66 -13.34 2.32
N VAL A 294 6.62 -13.74 3.59
CA VAL A 294 5.42 -13.69 4.44
C VAL A 294 5.77 -13.09 5.79
N ALA A 295 4.92 -12.21 6.31
CA ALA A 295 5.02 -11.67 7.66
C ALA A 295 3.72 -11.88 8.40
N ALA A 296 3.85 -12.21 9.69
CA ALA A 296 2.74 -12.35 10.61
C ALA A 296 2.91 -11.38 11.77
N GLY A 297 1.82 -10.79 12.23
CA GLY A 297 1.85 -9.83 13.32
C GLY A 297 0.62 -8.95 13.35
N ARG A 298 0.74 -7.82 14.03
CA ARG A 298 -0.34 -6.84 14.09
C ARG A 298 -0.48 -6.06 12.78
N SER A 299 -1.72 -5.70 12.47
CA SER A 299 -2.11 -4.70 11.47
C SER A 299 -3.03 -3.69 12.14
N TYR A 300 -2.77 -2.41 11.92
CA TYR A 300 -3.51 -1.27 12.51
C TYR A 300 -4.17 -0.46 11.39
N GLU A 301 -5.16 -1.05 10.73
CA GLU A 301 -5.88 -0.40 9.63
C GLU A 301 -7.18 0.23 10.15
N ILE A 302 -7.29 1.56 10.06
CA ILE A 302 -8.51 2.29 10.44
C ILE A 302 -9.58 1.99 9.40
N VAL A 303 -10.71 1.44 9.85
CA VAL A 303 -11.89 1.27 9.02
C VAL A 303 -12.68 2.59 9.02
N PRO A 304 -12.81 3.27 7.87
CA PRO A 304 -13.50 4.55 7.83
C PRO A 304 -15.01 4.39 8.08
N ASN A 305 -15.65 5.47 8.57
CA ASN A 305 -17.11 5.57 8.75
C ASN A 305 -17.73 4.54 9.73
N THR A 306 -17.00 4.15 10.76
CA THR A 306 -17.51 3.23 11.80
C THR A 306 -18.29 3.93 12.91
N SER A 307 -18.32 5.26 12.92
CA SER A 307 -19.04 6.04 13.93
C SER A 307 -20.53 5.74 13.89
N GLY A 308 -21.08 5.32 15.03
CA GLY A 308 -22.52 4.95 15.16
C GLY A 308 -22.87 3.54 14.71
N LEU A 309 -21.90 2.74 14.24
CA LEU A 309 -22.10 1.32 14.00
C LEU A 309 -22.06 0.53 15.32
N PRO A 310 -22.75 -0.62 15.40
CA PRO A 310 -22.64 -1.51 16.55
C PRO A 310 -21.23 -2.08 16.69
N ASP A 311 -20.92 -2.54 17.90
CA ASP A 311 -19.68 -3.24 18.19
C ASP A 311 -19.49 -4.47 17.29
N SER A 312 -18.35 -4.54 16.57
CA SER A 312 -18.08 -5.63 15.64
C SER A 312 -16.58 -5.85 15.45
N LEU A 313 -16.18 -7.10 15.38
CA LEU A 313 -14.80 -7.48 14.99
C LEU A 313 -14.51 -7.18 13.50
N PHE A 314 -15.52 -6.91 12.70
CA PHE A 314 -15.34 -6.51 11.29
C PHE A 314 -14.87 -5.06 11.13
N THR A 315 -15.12 -4.22 12.15
CA THR A 315 -14.75 -2.80 12.17
C THR A 315 -13.56 -2.51 13.10
N ALA A 316 -12.95 -3.56 13.67
CA ALA A 316 -11.81 -3.43 14.56
C ALA A 316 -10.62 -2.76 13.84
N THR A 317 -10.01 -1.75 14.46
CA THR A 317 -8.85 -1.02 13.91
C THR A 317 -7.55 -1.77 14.08
N GLN A 318 -7.51 -2.79 14.92
CA GLN A 318 -6.36 -3.69 15.04
C GLN A 318 -6.80 -5.13 14.84
N SER A 319 -5.94 -5.91 14.20
CA SER A 319 -6.09 -7.36 14.01
C SER A 319 -4.71 -8.00 13.99
N ASN A 320 -4.61 -9.27 14.34
CA ASN A 320 -3.51 -10.07 13.82
C ASN A 320 -3.78 -10.34 12.34
N ALA A 321 -2.72 -10.36 11.55
CA ALA A 321 -2.82 -10.58 10.11
C ALA A 321 -1.64 -11.43 9.61
N VAL A 322 -1.82 -12.05 8.46
CA VAL A 322 -0.76 -12.70 7.69
C VAL A 322 -0.66 -11.98 6.35
N GLN A 323 0.48 -11.34 6.13
CA GLN A 323 0.76 -10.50 4.97
C GLN A 323 1.75 -11.20 4.05
N THR A 324 1.42 -11.35 2.77
CA THR A 324 2.32 -11.84 1.73
C THR A 324 2.96 -10.68 0.97
N PHE A 325 4.18 -10.91 0.47
CA PHE A 325 4.90 -10.01 -0.41
C PHE A 325 5.73 -10.86 -1.38
N VAL A 326 5.62 -10.60 -2.67
CA VAL A 326 6.42 -11.27 -3.70
C VAL A 326 6.96 -10.22 -4.66
N ALA A 327 8.26 -10.25 -4.90
CA ALA A 327 8.89 -9.49 -5.99
C ALA A 327 9.21 -10.44 -7.14
N THR A 328 8.92 -10.05 -8.37
CA THR A 328 9.09 -10.85 -9.59
C THR A 328 9.82 -10.07 -10.67
N ARG A 329 10.28 -10.75 -11.72
CA ARG A 329 11.03 -10.11 -12.82
C ARG A 329 10.11 -9.46 -13.85
N THR A 330 8.95 -10.07 -14.12
CA THR A 330 8.04 -9.65 -15.18
C THR A 330 6.60 -9.55 -14.68
N ALA A 331 5.75 -8.91 -15.48
CA ALA A 331 4.32 -8.78 -15.20
C ALA A 331 3.61 -10.14 -15.23
N GLU A 332 4.02 -11.04 -16.13
CA GLU A 332 3.50 -12.39 -16.25
C GLU A 332 3.82 -13.20 -14.99
N GLU A 333 5.08 -13.20 -14.54
CA GLU A 333 5.46 -13.85 -13.29
C GLU A 333 4.68 -13.27 -12.09
N ALA A 334 4.41 -11.97 -12.08
CA ALA A 334 3.61 -11.34 -11.02
C ALA A 334 2.18 -11.89 -10.99
N TYR A 335 1.57 -12.06 -12.15
CA TYR A 335 0.24 -12.65 -12.26
C TYR A 335 0.24 -14.12 -11.80
N GLU A 336 1.20 -14.93 -12.23
CA GLU A 336 1.39 -16.33 -11.81
C GLU A 336 1.57 -16.44 -10.28
N GLN A 337 2.38 -15.55 -9.67
CA GLN A 337 2.56 -15.53 -8.23
C GLN A 337 1.29 -15.09 -7.48
N MET A 338 0.49 -14.19 -8.04
CA MET A 338 -0.82 -13.83 -7.50
C MET A 338 -1.75 -15.06 -7.48
N GLU A 339 -1.83 -15.82 -8.58
CA GLU A 339 -2.62 -17.04 -8.66
C GLU A 339 -2.12 -18.10 -7.67
N LYS A 340 -0.80 -18.25 -7.51
CA LYS A 340 -0.21 -19.15 -6.52
C LYS A 340 -0.63 -18.82 -5.09
N ILE A 341 -0.58 -17.53 -4.71
CA ILE A 341 -1.03 -17.07 -3.39
C ILE A 341 -2.52 -17.38 -3.19
N LEU A 342 -3.35 -17.10 -4.19
CA LEU A 342 -4.80 -17.35 -4.12
C LEU A 342 -5.11 -18.84 -4.01
N ASN A 343 -4.40 -19.70 -4.72
CA ASN A 343 -4.57 -21.15 -4.63
C ASN A 343 -4.19 -21.68 -3.26
N LEU A 344 -3.07 -21.22 -2.68
CA LEU A 344 -2.68 -21.56 -1.31
C LEU A 344 -3.76 -21.09 -0.29
N ALA A 345 -4.31 -19.91 -0.47
CA ALA A 345 -5.39 -19.42 0.37
C ALA A 345 -6.68 -20.26 0.21
N VAL A 346 -7.05 -20.63 -1.03
CA VAL A 346 -8.19 -21.51 -1.30
C VAL A 346 -8.03 -22.84 -0.57
N ASP A 347 -6.87 -23.48 -0.69
CA ASP A 347 -6.63 -24.80 -0.08
C ASP A 347 -6.66 -24.72 1.45
N PHE A 348 -6.10 -23.66 2.03
CA PHE A 348 -6.18 -23.44 3.47
C PHE A 348 -7.63 -23.19 3.95
N TYR A 349 -8.36 -22.31 3.28
CA TYR A 349 -9.72 -21.94 3.69
C TYR A 349 -10.76 -23.04 3.46
N LYS A 350 -10.53 -23.97 2.52
CA LYS A 350 -11.39 -25.16 2.34
C LYS A 350 -11.47 -26.02 3.60
N GLU A 351 -10.38 -26.11 4.36
CA GLU A 351 -10.33 -26.90 5.60
C GLU A 351 -11.28 -26.35 6.68
N LEU A 352 -11.62 -25.07 6.63
CA LEU A 352 -12.55 -24.45 7.58
C LEU A 352 -14.02 -24.82 7.35
N ARG A 353 -14.36 -25.38 6.19
CA ARG A 353 -15.73 -25.79 5.82
C ARG A 353 -16.77 -24.68 5.92
N ILE A 354 -16.36 -23.43 5.69
CA ILE A 354 -17.22 -22.26 5.61
C ILE A 354 -17.49 -21.87 4.15
N HIS A 355 -18.61 -21.22 3.91
CA HIS A 355 -18.88 -20.62 2.61
C HIS A 355 -17.99 -19.40 2.38
N PHE A 356 -17.13 -19.47 1.38
CA PHE A 356 -16.28 -18.35 0.95
C PHE A 356 -16.17 -18.26 -0.58
N ARG A 357 -15.77 -17.12 -1.05
CA ARG A 357 -15.51 -16.84 -2.47
C ARG A 357 -14.23 -16.03 -2.64
N ILE A 358 -13.68 -16.05 -3.84
CA ILE A 358 -12.63 -15.14 -4.30
C ILE A 358 -13.15 -14.40 -5.50
N THR A 359 -13.01 -13.07 -5.47
CA THR A 359 -13.46 -12.19 -6.57
C THR A 359 -12.36 -11.22 -6.94
N TYR A 360 -12.22 -10.88 -8.23
CA TYR A 360 -11.52 -9.67 -8.60
C TYR A 360 -12.40 -8.46 -8.31
N ALA A 361 -11.80 -7.48 -7.65
CA ALA A 361 -12.46 -6.24 -7.26
C ALA A 361 -12.59 -5.29 -8.43
N ASP A 362 -13.66 -4.49 -8.44
CA ASP A 362 -13.86 -3.43 -9.42
C ASP A 362 -12.79 -2.34 -9.34
N ALA A 363 -12.41 -1.81 -10.49
CA ALA A 363 -11.38 -0.77 -10.63
C ALA A 363 -11.62 0.46 -9.75
N SER A 364 -12.88 0.84 -9.52
CA SER A 364 -13.26 2.00 -8.69
C SER A 364 -12.89 1.85 -7.21
N THR A 365 -12.63 0.61 -6.75
CA THR A 365 -12.28 0.29 -5.36
C THR A 365 -10.78 0.12 -5.14
N LEU A 366 -9.98 0.14 -6.19
CA LEU A 366 -8.53 -0.03 -6.13
C LEU A 366 -7.83 1.26 -5.67
N THR A 367 -6.75 1.11 -4.91
CA THR A 367 -5.84 2.23 -4.64
C THR A 367 -5.08 2.63 -5.90
N ASN A 368 -4.47 3.82 -5.93
CA ASN A 368 -3.71 4.27 -7.09
C ASN A 368 -2.54 3.35 -7.46
N ALA A 369 -1.98 2.62 -6.50
CA ALA A 369 -0.86 1.71 -6.75
C ALA A 369 -1.28 0.35 -7.31
N GLU A 370 -2.47 -0.12 -7.02
CA GLU A 370 -2.94 -1.44 -7.44
C GLU A 370 -3.33 -1.45 -8.92
N CYS A 371 -2.90 -2.43 -9.69
CA CYS A 371 -3.40 -2.67 -11.05
C CYS A 371 -4.48 -3.76 -11.10
N LEU A 372 -4.49 -4.66 -10.12
CA LEU A 372 -5.47 -5.73 -9.96
C LEU A 372 -5.54 -6.12 -8.48
N ARG A 373 -6.74 -6.43 -7.97
CA ARG A 373 -6.93 -6.93 -6.61
C ARG A 373 -7.93 -8.08 -6.58
N ALA A 374 -7.56 -9.17 -5.91
CA ALA A 374 -8.46 -10.25 -5.55
C ALA A 374 -8.83 -10.13 -4.06
N ASN A 375 -10.12 -10.19 -3.76
CA ASN A 375 -10.65 -10.27 -2.40
C ASN A 375 -10.94 -11.72 -2.04
N ILE A 376 -10.56 -12.13 -0.83
CA ILE A 376 -10.94 -13.39 -0.20
C ILE A 376 -12.07 -13.04 0.76
N GLU A 377 -13.26 -13.56 0.51
CA GLU A 377 -14.46 -13.12 1.21
C GLU A 377 -15.24 -14.32 1.75
N MET A 378 -15.69 -14.21 3.00
CA MET A 378 -16.55 -15.20 3.65
C MET A 378 -17.93 -14.61 3.90
N TYR A 379 -18.94 -15.44 3.85
CA TYR A 379 -20.33 -15.00 4.07
C TYR A 379 -20.63 -14.86 5.57
N SER A 380 -21.06 -13.67 5.99
CA SER A 380 -21.59 -13.42 7.33
C SER A 380 -23.11 -13.66 7.31
N PRO A 381 -23.61 -14.69 8.02
CA PRO A 381 -25.03 -14.93 8.13
C PRO A 381 -25.73 -13.86 8.97
N ALA A 382 -25.05 -13.23 9.93
CA ALA A 382 -25.60 -12.16 10.75
C ALA A 382 -25.80 -10.86 9.96
N GLU A 383 -24.83 -10.47 9.13
CA GLU A 383 -24.90 -9.26 8.30
C GLU A 383 -25.48 -9.51 6.89
N GLN A 384 -25.73 -10.78 6.52
CA GLN A 384 -26.23 -11.20 5.21
C GLN A 384 -25.43 -10.67 4.03
N ARG A 385 -24.11 -10.53 4.21
CA ARG A 385 -23.17 -10.06 3.18
C ARG A 385 -21.83 -10.79 3.25
N TYR A 386 -21.04 -10.63 2.21
CA TYR A 386 -19.67 -11.08 2.21
C TYR A 386 -18.76 -10.10 2.95
N ILE A 387 -17.87 -10.64 3.79
CA ILE A 387 -16.85 -9.92 4.54
C ILE A 387 -15.48 -10.29 3.99
N CYS A 388 -14.70 -9.30 3.64
CA CYS A 388 -13.33 -9.49 3.19
C CYS A 388 -12.43 -9.93 4.36
N VAL A 389 -11.95 -11.17 4.34
CA VAL A 389 -11.03 -11.73 5.34
C VAL A 389 -9.56 -11.65 4.91
N GLY A 390 -9.33 -11.36 3.64
CA GLY A 390 -8.01 -11.19 3.08
C GLY A 390 -8.10 -10.64 1.65
N ARG A 391 -6.98 -10.14 1.14
CA ARG A 391 -6.86 -9.63 -0.23
C ARG A 391 -5.46 -9.86 -0.76
N VAL A 392 -5.32 -9.98 -2.06
CA VAL A 392 -4.04 -10.03 -2.77
C VAL A 392 -4.08 -9.04 -3.92
N SER A 393 -3.11 -8.15 -3.97
CA SER A 393 -3.03 -7.09 -4.98
C SER A 393 -1.77 -7.25 -5.82
N ASN A 394 -1.89 -6.94 -7.10
CA ASN A 394 -0.77 -6.76 -8.01
C ASN A 394 -0.53 -5.25 -8.18
N TYR A 395 0.69 -4.82 -7.93
CA TYR A 395 1.13 -3.42 -7.99
C TYR A 395 1.98 -3.15 -9.24
N SER A 396 2.23 -4.16 -10.08
CA SER A 396 3.19 -4.05 -11.18
C SER A 396 4.53 -3.48 -10.66
N ASP A 397 5.20 -2.64 -11.43
CA ASP A 397 6.43 -1.95 -11.05
C ASP A 397 6.21 -0.54 -10.43
N TYR A 398 4.96 -0.18 -10.16
CA TYR A 398 4.58 1.13 -9.66
C TYR A 398 5.26 1.51 -8.34
N VAL A 399 5.25 0.59 -7.38
CA VAL A 399 5.84 0.82 -6.06
C VAL A 399 7.35 0.67 -6.08
N SER A 400 7.88 -0.34 -6.79
CA SER A 400 9.32 -0.59 -6.90
C SER A 400 10.08 0.60 -7.53
N LYS A 401 9.51 1.26 -8.55
CA LYS A 401 10.03 2.51 -9.12
C LYS A 401 10.10 3.63 -8.08
N ARG A 402 9.10 3.74 -7.21
CA ARG A 402 9.02 4.80 -6.19
C ARG A 402 10.00 4.59 -5.04
N ILE A 403 10.23 3.34 -4.63
CA ILE A 403 11.21 3.03 -3.56
C ILE A 403 12.61 2.72 -4.09
N MET A 404 12.84 2.84 -5.41
CA MET A 404 14.10 2.48 -6.07
C MET A 404 14.56 1.04 -5.76
N PHE A 405 13.62 0.11 -5.73
CA PHE A 405 13.91 -1.30 -5.67
C PHE A 405 14.18 -1.80 -7.09
N CYS A 406 15.41 -2.24 -7.36
CA CYS A 406 15.89 -2.45 -8.72
C CYS A 406 16.38 -3.89 -8.94
N ILE A 407 16.26 -4.35 -10.18
CA ILE A 407 16.92 -5.56 -10.69
C ILE A 407 18.20 -5.14 -11.41
N ARG A 408 19.29 -5.77 -11.10
CA ARG A 408 20.59 -5.50 -11.74
C ARG A 408 20.61 -5.97 -13.19
N GLY A 409 20.62 -5.03 -14.13
CA GLY A 409 20.80 -5.29 -15.55
C GLY A 409 22.25 -5.15 -15.99
N LYS A 410 22.56 -5.47 -17.25
CA LYS A 410 23.92 -5.28 -17.81
C LYS A 410 24.28 -3.80 -17.95
N ASN A 411 23.36 -2.98 -18.47
CA ASN A 411 23.59 -1.55 -18.71
C ASN A 411 22.55 -0.65 -18.03
N ASN A 412 21.35 -1.19 -17.71
CA ASN A 412 20.24 -0.44 -17.10
C ASN A 412 19.66 -1.22 -15.93
N TYR A 413 19.01 -0.51 -15.02
CA TYR A 413 18.18 -1.11 -13.97
C TYR A 413 16.78 -1.39 -14.54
N ALA A 414 16.23 -2.56 -14.19
CA ALA A 414 14.82 -2.85 -14.31
C ALA A 414 14.17 -2.79 -12.92
N PHE A 415 12.86 -2.78 -12.86
CA PHE A 415 12.12 -2.69 -11.60
C PHE A 415 11.29 -3.97 -11.41
N PRO A 416 11.37 -4.62 -10.22
CA PRO A 416 10.54 -5.78 -9.93
C PRO A 416 9.06 -5.42 -9.96
N HIS A 417 8.24 -6.37 -10.42
CA HIS A 417 6.80 -6.32 -10.24
C HIS A 417 6.45 -6.88 -8.85
N LEU A 418 5.61 -6.18 -8.12
CA LEU A 418 5.28 -6.51 -6.74
C LEU A 418 3.85 -7.06 -6.64
N VAL A 419 3.70 -8.14 -5.87
CA VAL A 419 2.41 -8.75 -5.57
C VAL A 419 2.35 -9.04 -4.09
N GLY A 420 1.20 -8.87 -3.46
CA GLY A 420 1.01 -9.21 -2.06
C GLY A 420 -0.24 -8.61 -1.48
N GLY A 421 -0.47 -8.92 -0.23
CA GLY A 421 -1.61 -8.43 0.52
C GLY A 421 -1.83 -9.25 1.78
N PRO A 422 -2.66 -8.78 2.71
CA PRO A 422 -3.07 -9.58 3.86
C PRO A 422 -3.96 -10.73 3.39
N VAL A 423 -3.49 -11.95 3.55
CA VAL A 423 -4.28 -13.15 3.21
C VAL A 423 -5.15 -13.61 4.36
N LEU A 424 -5.00 -13.02 5.55
CA LEU A 424 -5.81 -13.27 6.74
C LEU A 424 -5.86 -12.02 7.63
N TYR A 425 -7.08 -11.69 8.08
CA TYR A 425 -7.36 -10.88 9.27
C TYR A 425 -8.06 -11.76 10.30
N THR A 426 -7.40 -12.04 11.42
CA THR A 426 -7.87 -13.03 12.42
C THR A 426 -9.16 -12.61 13.09
N THR A 427 -9.35 -11.31 13.38
CA THR A 427 -10.59 -10.79 13.97
C THR A 427 -11.82 -11.10 13.12
N ARG A 428 -11.70 -10.89 11.81
CA ARG A 428 -12.78 -11.15 10.85
C ARG A 428 -13.04 -12.64 10.73
N LEU A 429 -11.98 -13.46 10.72
CA LEU A 429 -12.11 -14.92 10.68
C LEU A 429 -12.80 -15.45 11.95
N ILE A 430 -12.39 -15.01 13.14
CA ILE A 430 -13.02 -15.39 14.41
C ILE A 430 -14.51 -15.10 14.40
N ALA A 431 -14.88 -13.86 14.01
CA ALA A 431 -16.29 -13.47 13.94
C ALA A 431 -17.08 -14.39 13.00
N LEU A 432 -16.56 -14.64 11.80
CA LEU A 432 -17.23 -15.44 10.79
C LEU A 432 -17.37 -16.91 11.18
N LEU A 433 -16.34 -17.48 11.85
CA LEU A 433 -16.41 -18.85 12.37
C LEU A 433 -17.53 -18.98 13.40
N ILE A 434 -17.61 -18.06 14.36
CA ILE A 434 -18.64 -18.04 15.40
C ILE A 434 -20.03 -17.84 14.79
N GLU A 435 -20.19 -16.91 13.85
CA GLU A 435 -21.49 -16.66 13.18
C GLU A 435 -21.95 -17.83 12.31
N ASN A 436 -21.02 -18.64 11.81
CA ASN A 436 -21.36 -19.87 11.08
C ASN A 436 -21.54 -21.07 12.02
N GLY A 437 -21.60 -20.86 13.34
CA GLY A 437 -21.89 -21.89 14.33
C GLY A 437 -20.72 -22.85 14.58
N LEU A 438 -19.51 -22.52 14.12
CA LEU A 438 -18.33 -23.35 14.35
C LEU A 438 -17.75 -23.06 15.73
N LYS A 439 -17.42 -24.13 16.44
CA LYS A 439 -16.67 -24.02 17.68
C LYS A 439 -15.17 -23.83 17.34
N LEU A 440 -14.58 -22.79 17.90
CA LEU A 440 -13.18 -22.48 17.66
C LEU A 440 -12.26 -23.63 18.16
N GLU A 441 -12.68 -24.30 19.23
CA GLU A 441 -11.98 -25.44 19.82
C GLU A 441 -11.86 -26.64 18.86
N ASP A 442 -12.88 -26.85 18.01
CA ASP A 442 -12.95 -27.95 17.06
C ASP A 442 -12.21 -27.64 15.74
N CYS A 443 -11.66 -26.43 15.63
CA CYS A 443 -11.01 -26.00 14.41
C CYS A 443 -9.61 -26.62 14.30
N LYS A 444 -9.36 -27.40 13.24
CA LYS A 444 -8.07 -28.02 12.97
C LYS A 444 -6.88 -27.08 12.95
N LEU A 445 -7.11 -25.77 12.79
CA LEU A 445 -6.06 -24.77 12.85
C LEU A 445 -5.39 -24.66 14.23
N LEU A 446 -6.03 -25.18 15.29
CA LEU A 446 -5.45 -25.21 16.63
C LEU A 446 -4.48 -26.39 16.83
N GLY A 447 -4.37 -27.30 15.87
CA GLY A 447 -3.58 -28.54 15.97
C GLY A 447 -4.23 -29.58 16.86
N ASP A 448 -3.65 -30.80 16.88
CA ASP A 448 -4.00 -31.85 17.84
C ASP A 448 -3.48 -31.42 19.22
N ARG A 449 -4.30 -30.72 19.97
CA ARG A 449 -3.99 -30.41 21.36
C ARG A 449 -4.40 -31.56 22.25
N GLU A 450 -3.47 -32.00 23.07
CA GLU A 450 -3.84 -32.58 24.35
C GLU A 450 -4.67 -31.52 25.08
N VAL A 451 -5.94 -31.83 25.32
CA VAL A 451 -6.86 -30.99 26.07
C VAL A 451 -6.16 -30.61 27.39
N ARG A 452 -5.74 -29.37 27.52
CA ARG A 452 -5.28 -28.87 28.82
C ARG A 452 -6.48 -28.91 29.74
N ASP A 453 -6.40 -29.84 30.70
CA ASP A 453 -7.41 -30.13 31.68
C ASP A 453 -7.99 -28.85 32.33
N GLU A 454 -9.13 -29.04 32.97
CA GLU A 454 -10.05 -28.05 33.59
C GLU A 454 -9.43 -26.96 34.46
N GLU A 455 -8.13 -27.01 34.79
CA GLU A 455 -7.42 -25.93 35.53
C GLU A 455 -7.37 -24.59 34.79
N GLY A 456 -7.38 -24.57 33.46
CA GLY A 456 -7.50 -23.34 32.66
C GLY A 456 -8.87 -22.68 32.77
N ALA A 457 -9.92 -23.47 33.03
CA ALA A 457 -11.29 -22.96 33.17
C ALA A 457 -11.52 -22.27 34.54
N ALA A 458 -10.80 -22.68 35.59
CA ALA A 458 -10.89 -22.06 36.91
C ALA A 458 -10.36 -20.63 36.89
N GLY A 459 -9.20 -20.39 36.30
CA GLY A 459 -8.63 -19.03 36.17
C GLY A 459 -9.49 -18.07 35.32
N LEU A 460 -10.22 -18.62 34.33
CA LEU A 460 -11.11 -17.82 33.50
C LEU A 460 -12.36 -17.34 34.25
N ASN A 461 -12.85 -18.16 35.19
CA ASN A 461 -13.99 -17.80 36.04
C ASN A 461 -13.62 -16.77 37.08
N GLU A 462 -12.45 -16.87 37.73
CA GLU A 462 -11.92 -15.85 38.61
C GLU A 462 -11.70 -14.51 37.89
N PHE A 463 -11.22 -14.52 36.65
CA PHE A 463 -11.03 -13.32 35.86
C PHE A 463 -12.36 -12.68 35.45
N LYS A 464 -13.39 -13.47 35.15
CA LYS A 464 -14.75 -12.98 34.85
C LYS A 464 -15.39 -12.25 36.04
N ASP A 465 -15.11 -12.68 37.27
CA ASP A 465 -15.66 -12.08 38.47
C ASP A 465 -14.99 -10.75 38.86
N LEU A 466 -13.78 -10.49 38.40
CA LEU A 466 -13.09 -9.20 38.55
C LEU A 466 -13.73 -8.06 37.74
N PHE A 467 -14.57 -8.38 36.77
CA PHE A 467 -15.16 -7.39 35.86
C PHE A 467 -16.71 -7.32 35.94
N LYS A 468 -17.32 -7.96 36.92
CA LYS A 468 -18.73 -7.77 37.29
C LYS A 468 -18.88 -6.53 38.18
#